data_9f2c037f98494893e1c3e3ad0e25b54c
#
_entry.id   9f2c037f98494893e1c3e3ad0e25b54c
#
_cell.length_a   1.000
_cell.length_b   1.000
_cell.length_c   1.000
_cell.angle_alpha   90.00
_cell.angle_beta   90.00
_cell.angle_gamma   90.00
#
_symmetry.space_group_name_H-M   'P 1'
#
loop_
_entity.id
_entity.type
_entity.pdbx_description
1 polymer ?
#
loop_
_entity_poly.entity_id
_entity_poly.type
_entity_poly.pdbx_seq_one_letter_code
_entity_poly.pdbx_strand_id
1 'polypeptide(L)'
;MPLLWAMSVLAHAQVRRDHGGQQIFATRCATCHGLDGQGGERGPNIAGRREIQQMSDKVLAQMIGRGIPAAGMPSFRDLGSTRIEALVQHLRHLQGRDAAAILPGVPERGIALFSGKGHCAQCHTVNGEGGFLGSDLTSYANTVSADQIRRAIVDPDKDLDARRRTVVVTAGDGTTYTGIARNEDNFSVQLQTADGAFRSFTKSELRSIEHQARSLMPPDYGTKLSPVEVDDIVSYLMKIGRAHPAQKPAKKDE
;
A
#
# COMPACT_ATOMS: atom_id res chain seq x y z
N MET A 1 -43.10 -9.46 0.16
CA MET A 1 -41.63 -9.61 0.11
C MET A 1 -41.00 -8.88 -1.11
N PRO A 2 -40.96 -7.53 -1.20
CA PRO A 2 -40.24 -6.84 -2.29
C PRO A 2 -39.02 -6.02 -1.84
N LEU A 3 -38.63 -6.05 -0.56
CA LEU A 3 -37.53 -5.18 -0.05
C LEU A 3 -36.10 -5.72 -0.25
N LEU A 4 -35.92 -6.98 -0.55
CA LEU A 4 -34.58 -7.60 -0.73
C LEU A 4 -33.98 -7.38 -2.12
N TRP A 5 -34.75 -7.02 -3.13
CA TRP A 5 -34.27 -6.80 -4.50
C TRP A 5 -33.70 -5.39 -4.71
N ALA A 6 -34.14 -4.40 -3.95
CA ALA A 6 -33.68 -3.02 -4.09
C ALA A 6 -32.24 -2.80 -3.58
N MET A 7 -31.78 -3.54 -2.56
CA MET A 7 -30.43 -3.43 -2.02
C MET A 7 -29.36 -4.02 -2.96
N SER A 8 -29.69 -5.08 -3.70
CA SER A 8 -28.73 -5.69 -4.65
C SER A 8 -28.42 -4.80 -5.84
N VAL A 9 -29.37 -4.00 -6.31
CA VAL A 9 -29.17 -3.12 -7.48
C VAL A 9 -28.27 -1.94 -7.15
N LEU A 10 -28.38 -1.37 -5.94
CA LEU A 10 -27.54 -0.26 -5.50
C LEU A 10 -26.07 -0.67 -5.33
N ALA A 11 -25.80 -1.84 -4.76
CA ALA A 11 -24.45 -2.37 -4.60
C ALA A 11 -23.77 -2.64 -5.96
N HIS A 12 -24.50 -3.19 -6.93
CA HIS A 12 -23.96 -3.43 -8.28
C HIS A 12 -23.70 -2.15 -9.08
N ALA A 13 -24.48 -1.09 -8.86
CA ALA A 13 -24.26 0.20 -9.50
C ALA A 13 -23.02 0.92 -8.98
N GLN A 14 -22.72 0.78 -7.69
CA GLN A 14 -21.53 1.36 -7.07
C GLN A 14 -20.24 0.68 -7.52
N VAL A 15 -20.20 -0.65 -7.55
CA VAL A 15 -19.08 -1.44 -8.07
C VAL A 15 -18.77 -1.10 -9.53
N ARG A 16 -19.78 -0.89 -10.38
CA ARG A 16 -19.59 -0.49 -11.79
C ARG A 16 -18.99 0.91 -11.94
N ARG A 17 -19.28 1.85 -11.02
CA ARG A 17 -18.73 3.22 -11.05
C ARG A 17 -17.23 3.23 -10.74
N ASP A 18 -16.79 2.44 -9.78
CA ASP A 18 -15.39 2.37 -9.34
C ASP A 18 -14.50 1.78 -10.45
N HIS A 19 -14.93 0.73 -11.15
CA HIS A 19 -14.18 0.17 -12.28
C HIS A 19 -14.02 1.16 -13.44
N GLY A 20 -15.00 2.03 -13.67
CA GLY A 20 -14.92 3.06 -14.72
C GLY A 20 -13.83 4.09 -14.44
N GLY A 21 -13.73 4.60 -13.22
CA GLY A 21 -12.71 5.56 -12.79
C GLY A 21 -11.31 4.98 -12.86
N GLN A 22 -11.11 3.76 -12.37
CA GLN A 22 -9.84 3.04 -12.42
C GLN A 22 -9.37 2.82 -13.86
N GLN A 23 -10.25 2.35 -14.74
CA GLN A 23 -9.90 2.09 -16.13
C GLN A 23 -9.51 3.37 -16.87
N ILE A 24 -10.25 4.47 -16.66
CA ILE A 24 -9.93 5.76 -17.24
C ILE A 24 -8.60 6.27 -16.71
N PHE A 25 -8.36 6.16 -15.39
CA PHE A 25 -7.10 6.56 -14.77
C PHE A 25 -5.92 5.81 -15.36
N ALA A 26 -6.00 4.49 -15.46
CA ALA A 26 -4.95 3.64 -15.98
C ALA A 26 -4.59 3.98 -17.44
N THR A 27 -5.58 4.34 -18.27
CA THR A 27 -5.38 4.61 -19.70
C THR A 27 -5.04 6.06 -20.04
N ARG A 28 -5.47 7.03 -19.23
CA ARG A 28 -5.38 8.46 -19.56
C ARG A 28 -4.50 9.26 -18.58
N CYS A 29 -4.30 8.81 -17.36
CA CYS A 29 -3.63 9.56 -16.30
C CYS A 29 -2.32 8.90 -15.86
N ALA A 30 -2.30 7.57 -15.80
CA ALA A 30 -1.20 6.80 -15.23
C ALA A 30 0.14 6.98 -15.96
N THR A 31 0.13 7.26 -17.27
CA THR A 31 1.34 7.53 -18.07
C THR A 31 2.17 8.69 -17.49
N CYS A 32 1.51 9.67 -16.86
CA CYS A 32 2.18 10.79 -16.22
C CYS A 32 2.27 10.64 -14.71
N HIS A 33 1.19 10.15 -14.06
CA HIS A 33 1.06 10.15 -12.61
C HIS A 33 1.39 8.81 -11.93
N GLY A 34 1.78 7.77 -12.70
CA GLY A 34 1.93 6.41 -12.18
C GLY A 34 0.58 5.71 -11.97
N LEU A 35 0.57 4.37 -12.00
CA LEU A 35 -0.66 3.57 -11.80
C LEU A 35 -1.25 3.73 -10.39
N ASP A 36 -0.39 4.04 -9.42
CA ASP A 36 -0.71 4.29 -8.02
C ASP A 36 -0.92 5.78 -7.69
N GLY A 37 -0.78 6.66 -8.68
CA GLY A 37 -0.87 8.10 -8.50
C GLY A 37 0.30 8.73 -7.74
N GLN A 38 1.38 7.99 -7.48
CA GLN A 38 2.55 8.49 -6.72
C GLN A 38 3.49 9.37 -7.55
N GLY A 39 3.15 9.59 -8.82
CA GLY A 39 3.93 10.42 -9.73
C GLY A 39 4.89 9.62 -10.59
N GLY A 40 5.59 10.32 -11.47
CA GLY A 40 6.59 9.78 -12.38
C GLY A 40 7.41 10.92 -13.00
N GLU A 41 8.17 10.62 -14.04
CA GLU A 41 9.01 11.63 -14.73
C GLU A 41 8.18 12.76 -15.37
N ARG A 42 6.91 12.52 -15.71
CA ARG A 42 6.05 13.43 -16.47
C ARG A 42 4.96 14.11 -15.67
N GLY A 43 4.71 13.67 -14.44
CA GLY A 43 3.64 14.23 -13.62
C GLY A 43 3.89 14.06 -12.13
N PRO A 44 3.36 14.99 -11.32
CA PRO A 44 3.57 14.95 -9.88
C PRO A 44 2.81 13.80 -9.21
N ASN A 45 3.24 13.46 -7.98
CA ASN A 45 2.48 12.65 -7.07
C ASN A 45 1.13 13.35 -6.74
N ILE A 46 0.01 12.70 -7.07
CA ILE A 46 -1.34 13.20 -6.82
C ILE A 46 -2.09 12.40 -5.75
N ALA A 47 -1.61 11.22 -5.42
CA ALA A 47 -2.15 10.41 -4.35
C ALA A 47 -1.60 10.83 -2.98
N GLY A 48 -0.29 11.06 -2.86
CA GLY A 48 0.37 11.37 -1.59
C GLY A 48 0.46 12.86 -1.26
N ARG A 49 0.29 13.78 -2.22
CA ARG A 49 0.43 15.23 -1.97
C ARG A 49 -0.71 15.78 -1.14
N ARG A 50 -0.38 16.34 0.01
CA ARG A 50 -1.35 16.87 0.99
C ARG A 50 -2.22 17.98 0.40
N GLU A 51 -1.64 18.86 -0.42
CA GLU A 51 -2.35 19.96 -1.07
C GLU A 51 -3.48 19.41 -1.97
N ILE A 52 -3.22 18.33 -2.72
CA ILE A 52 -4.21 17.70 -3.59
C ILE A 52 -5.24 16.92 -2.76
N GLN A 53 -4.78 16.27 -1.70
CA GLN A 53 -5.68 15.56 -0.78
C GLN A 53 -6.68 16.51 -0.09
N GLN A 54 -6.29 17.74 0.21
CA GLN A 54 -7.13 18.75 0.88
C GLN A 54 -8.12 19.45 -0.07
N MET A 55 -7.95 19.30 -1.39
CA MET A 55 -8.91 19.87 -2.35
C MET A 55 -10.27 19.17 -2.25
N SER A 56 -11.35 19.94 -2.43
CA SER A 56 -12.69 19.35 -2.55
C SER A 56 -12.84 18.57 -3.87
N ASP A 57 -13.76 17.60 -3.92
CA ASP A 57 -14.07 16.84 -5.12
C ASP A 57 -14.47 17.75 -6.29
N LYS A 58 -15.21 18.83 -6.00
CA LYS A 58 -15.58 19.84 -6.98
C LYS A 58 -14.35 20.53 -7.59
N VAL A 59 -13.36 20.89 -6.77
CA VAL A 59 -12.11 21.53 -7.24
C VAL A 59 -11.30 20.54 -8.07
N LEU A 60 -11.17 19.29 -7.63
CA LEU A 60 -10.49 18.24 -8.40
C LEU A 60 -11.18 17.97 -9.75
N ALA A 61 -12.50 17.87 -9.77
CA ALA A 61 -13.26 17.68 -10.99
C ALA A 61 -13.06 18.84 -11.98
N GLN A 62 -13.07 20.08 -11.49
CA GLN A 62 -12.80 21.26 -12.30
C GLN A 62 -11.37 21.28 -12.84
N MET A 63 -10.39 20.92 -12.00
CA MET A 63 -8.98 20.87 -12.39
C MET A 63 -8.75 19.80 -13.48
N ILE A 64 -9.30 18.60 -13.29
CA ILE A 64 -9.24 17.54 -14.29
C ILE A 64 -9.91 18.00 -15.60
N GLY A 65 -11.12 18.54 -15.51
CA GLY A 65 -11.85 19.00 -16.70
C GLY A 65 -11.13 20.10 -17.47
N ARG A 66 -10.56 21.10 -16.78
CA ARG A 66 -9.85 22.22 -17.45
C ARG A 66 -8.44 21.87 -17.85
N GLY A 67 -7.81 20.92 -17.14
CA GLY A 67 -6.37 20.69 -17.21
C GLY A 67 -5.58 21.82 -16.55
N ILE A 68 -4.27 21.75 -16.66
CA ILE A 68 -3.29 22.76 -16.26
C ILE A 68 -2.27 22.89 -17.41
N PRO A 69 -2.63 23.54 -18.53
CA PRO A 69 -1.79 23.56 -19.74
C PRO A 69 -0.38 24.11 -19.47
N ALA A 70 -0.26 25.11 -18.60
CA ALA A 70 1.04 25.69 -18.23
C ALA A 70 1.95 24.70 -17.49
N ALA A 71 1.39 23.64 -16.88
CA ALA A 71 2.12 22.56 -16.25
C ALA A 71 2.11 21.26 -17.05
N GLY A 72 1.68 21.29 -18.32
CA GLY A 72 1.65 20.13 -19.22
C GLY A 72 0.48 19.17 -19.00
N MET A 73 -0.46 19.47 -18.12
CA MET A 73 -1.66 18.64 -17.95
C MET A 73 -2.76 19.05 -18.94
N PRO A 74 -3.18 18.15 -19.86
CA PRO A 74 -4.22 18.48 -20.83
C PRO A 74 -5.59 18.59 -20.18
N SER A 75 -6.54 19.21 -20.90
CA SER A 75 -7.96 19.22 -20.55
C SER A 75 -8.58 17.85 -20.82
N PHE A 76 -9.43 17.39 -19.90
CA PHE A 76 -10.21 16.14 -20.04
C PHE A 76 -11.73 16.39 -20.07
N ARG A 77 -12.15 17.56 -20.61
CA ARG A 77 -13.60 17.89 -20.75
C ARG A 77 -14.36 16.91 -21.64
N ASP A 78 -13.66 16.27 -22.56
CA ASP A 78 -14.18 15.23 -23.45
C ASP A 78 -14.74 14.01 -22.70
N LEU A 79 -14.31 13.78 -21.46
CA LEU A 79 -14.82 12.69 -20.63
C LEU A 79 -16.25 12.93 -20.12
N GLY A 80 -16.69 14.19 -20.01
CA GLY A 80 -17.96 14.56 -19.39
C GLY A 80 -17.95 14.42 -17.86
N SER A 81 -18.94 15.04 -17.19
CA SER A 81 -18.98 15.15 -15.74
C SER A 81 -18.98 13.81 -15.01
N THR A 82 -19.79 12.85 -15.48
CA THR A 82 -19.92 11.54 -14.84
C THR A 82 -18.60 10.75 -14.79
N ARG A 83 -17.83 10.79 -15.88
CA ARG A 83 -16.53 10.10 -15.94
C ARG A 83 -15.46 10.83 -15.14
N ILE A 84 -15.51 12.16 -15.11
CA ILE A 84 -14.62 12.98 -14.26
C ILE A 84 -14.93 12.72 -12.79
N GLU A 85 -16.19 12.60 -12.39
CA GLU A 85 -16.58 12.23 -11.02
C GLU A 85 -16.05 10.84 -10.66
N ALA A 86 -16.18 9.85 -11.55
CA ALA A 86 -15.61 8.52 -11.35
C ALA A 86 -14.08 8.55 -11.19
N LEU A 87 -13.38 9.40 -11.96
CA LEU A 87 -11.95 9.65 -11.81
C LEU A 87 -11.61 10.26 -10.43
N VAL A 88 -12.39 11.23 -9.97
CA VAL A 88 -12.20 11.83 -8.65
C VAL A 88 -12.38 10.78 -7.56
N GLN A 89 -13.41 9.94 -7.65
CA GLN A 89 -13.61 8.84 -6.70
C GLN A 89 -12.42 7.88 -6.72
N HIS A 90 -11.93 7.49 -7.91
CA HIS A 90 -10.74 6.65 -7.99
C HIS A 90 -9.49 7.33 -7.40
N LEU A 91 -9.30 8.63 -7.63
CA LEU A 91 -8.22 9.39 -7.01
C LEU A 91 -8.36 9.41 -5.47
N ARG A 92 -9.58 9.55 -4.95
CA ARG A 92 -9.83 9.44 -3.49
C ARG A 92 -9.49 8.07 -2.96
N HIS A 93 -9.81 7.03 -3.72
CA HIS A 93 -9.39 5.67 -3.41
C HIS A 93 -7.85 5.55 -3.34
N LEU A 94 -7.12 6.05 -4.35
CA LEU A 94 -5.66 6.07 -4.35
C LEU A 94 -5.08 6.91 -3.19
N GLN A 95 -5.79 7.96 -2.76
CA GLN A 95 -5.44 8.79 -1.62
C GLN A 95 -5.75 8.15 -0.25
N GLY A 96 -6.34 6.95 -0.23
CA GLY A 96 -6.85 6.33 0.99
C GLY A 96 -8.03 7.08 1.61
N ARG A 97 -8.64 8.01 0.86
CA ARG A 97 -9.72 8.90 1.28
C ARG A 97 -11.05 8.49 0.64
N ASP A 98 -11.32 7.22 0.54
CA ASP A 98 -12.69 6.77 0.26
C ASP A 98 -13.56 7.41 1.33
N ALA A 99 -14.26 8.50 0.93
CA ALA A 99 -15.08 9.31 1.80
C ALA A 99 -16.07 8.37 2.48
N ALA A 100 -15.96 8.20 3.77
CA ALA A 100 -16.70 7.20 4.53
C ALA A 100 -16.61 5.79 3.91
N ALA A 101 -15.42 5.36 3.49
CA ALA A 101 -15.19 3.94 3.29
C ALA A 101 -15.59 3.29 4.60
N ILE A 102 -16.76 2.68 4.59
CA ILE A 102 -17.20 1.79 5.65
C ILE A 102 -16.03 0.87 5.83
N LEU A 103 -15.38 0.95 6.99
CA LEU A 103 -14.26 0.06 7.27
C LEU A 103 -14.77 -1.35 7.02
N PRO A 104 -14.07 -2.19 6.26
CA PRO A 104 -14.61 -3.49 5.85
C PRO A 104 -14.88 -4.42 7.03
N GLY A 105 -14.28 -4.12 8.19
CA GLY A 105 -14.40 -4.86 9.44
C GLY A 105 -14.39 -3.95 10.66
N VAL A 106 -14.13 -4.51 11.83
CA VAL A 106 -14.12 -3.85 13.14
C VAL A 106 -12.68 -3.62 13.58
N PRO A 107 -12.18 -2.35 13.63
CA PRO A 107 -10.80 -2.03 13.99
C PRO A 107 -10.37 -2.59 15.34
N GLU A 108 -11.25 -2.62 16.33
CA GLU A 108 -10.95 -3.11 17.68
C GLU A 108 -10.63 -4.61 17.68
N ARG A 109 -11.33 -5.41 16.87
CA ARG A 109 -10.99 -6.81 16.64
C ARG A 109 -9.68 -6.93 15.86
N GLY A 110 -9.45 -6.02 14.90
CA GLY A 110 -8.22 -5.97 14.12
C GLY A 110 -6.97 -5.78 14.98
N ILE A 111 -7.04 -4.94 16.04
CA ILE A 111 -5.93 -4.79 17.02
C ILE A 111 -5.61 -6.13 17.68
N ALA A 112 -6.63 -6.82 18.20
CA ALA A 112 -6.45 -8.09 18.87
C ALA A 112 -5.88 -9.18 17.93
N LEU A 113 -6.33 -9.20 16.67
CA LEU A 113 -5.81 -10.11 15.65
C LEU A 113 -4.37 -9.78 15.26
N PHE A 114 -4.04 -8.50 15.10
CA PHE A 114 -2.71 -8.03 14.73
C PHE A 114 -1.65 -8.46 15.74
N SER A 115 -1.93 -8.31 17.02
CA SER A 115 -1.01 -8.69 18.11
C SER A 115 -1.13 -10.17 18.52
N GLY A 116 -2.33 -10.75 18.35
CA GLY A 116 -2.64 -12.13 18.73
C GLY A 116 -2.49 -13.12 17.57
N LYS A 117 -3.59 -13.69 17.10
CA LYS A 117 -3.66 -14.78 16.10
C LYS A 117 -2.83 -14.50 14.83
N GLY A 118 -2.78 -13.24 14.37
CA GLY A 118 -2.02 -12.85 13.17
C GLY A 118 -0.52 -12.72 13.40
N HIS A 119 -0.06 -12.54 14.65
CA HIS A 119 1.35 -12.33 15.01
C HIS A 119 2.04 -11.21 14.22
N CYS A 120 1.29 -10.27 13.62
CA CYS A 120 1.82 -9.22 12.76
C CYS A 120 2.80 -8.31 13.50
N ALA A 121 2.50 -8.02 14.78
CA ALA A 121 3.33 -7.21 15.67
C ALA A 121 4.72 -7.80 15.95
N GLN A 122 4.96 -9.09 15.68
CA GLN A 122 6.30 -9.67 15.83
C GLN A 122 7.29 -9.10 14.82
N CYS A 123 6.80 -8.72 13.64
CA CYS A 123 7.62 -8.20 12.55
C CYS A 123 7.34 -6.72 12.25
N HIS A 124 6.10 -6.26 12.40
CA HIS A 124 5.68 -4.91 12.02
C HIS A 124 5.53 -3.99 13.22
N THR A 125 5.97 -2.75 13.04
CA THR A 125 5.77 -1.65 13.99
C THR A 125 4.47 -0.91 13.67
N VAL A 126 3.70 -0.56 14.71
CA VAL A 126 2.57 0.39 14.65
C VAL A 126 2.69 1.32 15.85
N ASN A 127 2.69 2.64 15.64
CA ASN A 127 2.84 3.66 16.68
C ASN A 127 4.10 3.49 17.55
N GLY A 128 5.19 2.98 16.97
CA GLY A 128 6.44 2.73 17.67
C GLY A 128 6.48 1.43 18.46
N GLU A 129 5.40 0.65 18.47
CA GLU A 129 5.32 -0.64 19.14
C GLU A 129 5.37 -1.80 18.14
N GLY A 130 6.09 -2.87 18.45
CA GLY A 130 6.24 -4.06 17.62
C GLY A 130 7.65 -4.30 17.10
N GLY A 131 7.78 -5.18 16.11
CA GLY A 131 9.04 -5.57 15.50
C GLY A 131 9.47 -4.65 14.35
N PHE A 132 10.76 -4.69 14.01
CA PHE A 132 11.34 -3.84 12.94
C PHE A 132 11.77 -4.63 11.70
N LEU A 133 11.48 -5.92 11.64
CA LEU A 133 11.82 -6.75 10.48
C LEU A 133 10.92 -6.39 9.30
N GLY A 134 9.63 -6.20 9.54
CA GLY A 134 8.66 -5.69 8.60
C GLY A 134 8.66 -4.16 8.50
N SER A 135 7.87 -3.64 7.58
CA SER A 135 7.66 -2.18 7.45
C SER A 135 6.90 -1.63 8.66
N ASP A 136 7.16 -0.37 9.00
CA ASP A 136 6.28 0.40 9.87
C ASP A 136 4.95 0.62 9.15
N LEU A 137 3.85 0.23 9.80
CA LEU A 137 2.50 0.28 9.26
C LEU A 137 1.68 1.46 9.82
N THR A 138 2.26 2.30 10.69
CA THR A 138 1.58 3.43 11.33
C THR A 138 0.90 4.35 10.31
N SER A 139 1.59 4.67 9.22
CA SER A 139 1.07 5.53 8.16
C SER A 139 0.84 4.81 6.84
N TYR A 140 1.01 3.48 6.80
CA TYR A 140 0.99 2.69 5.57
C TYR A 140 -0.32 2.86 4.79
N ALA A 141 -1.45 2.82 5.47
CA ALA A 141 -2.77 2.99 4.87
C ALA A 141 -3.05 4.41 4.33
N ASN A 142 -2.12 5.37 4.48
CA ASN A 142 -2.23 6.67 3.82
C ASN A 142 -1.79 6.63 2.35
N THR A 143 -1.08 5.58 1.95
CA THR A 143 -0.48 5.45 0.61
C THR A 143 -1.05 4.28 -0.18
N VAL A 144 -1.83 3.40 0.47
CA VAL A 144 -2.42 2.21 -0.14
C VAL A 144 -3.90 2.06 0.21
N SER A 145 -4.66 1.42 -0.65
CA SER A 145 -6.09 1.14 -0.43
C SER A 145 -6.31 -0.07 0.46
N ALA A 146 -7.54 -0.21 1.00
CA ALA A 146 -7.96 -1.38 1.75
C ALA A 146 -7.73 -2.70 0.98
N ASP A 147 -8.02 -2.71 -0.32
CA ASP A 147 -7.81 -3.88 -1.17
C ASP A 147 -6.33 -4.21 -1.40
N GLN A 148 -5.47 -3.20 -1.45
CA GLN A 148 -4.02 -3.42 -1.53
C GLN A 148 -3.49 -4.00 -0.22
N ILE A 149 -3.96 -3.49 0.94
CA ILE A 149 -3.61 -4.06 2.25
C ILE A 149 -4.08 -5.51 2.34
N ARG A 150 -5.34 -5.78 1.96
CA ARG A 150 -5.89 -7.15 1.95
C ARG A 150 -5.04 -8.08 1.10
N ARG A 151 -4.71 -7.70 -0.14
CA ARG A 151 -3.85 -8.49 -1.02
C ARG A 151 -2.48 -8.74 -0.40
N ALA A 152 -1.85 -7.72 0.16
CA ALA A 152 -0.54 -7.87 0.79
C ALA A 152 -0.56 -8.84 1.99
N ILE A 153 -1.70 -8.99 2.68
CA ILE A 153 -1.86 -9.95 3.77
C ILE A 153 -2.02 -11.38 3.22
N VAL A 154 -2.89 -11.56 2.21
CA VAL A 154 -3.26 -12.91 1.74
C VAL A 154 -2.31 -13.47 0.68
N ASP A 155 -1.55 -12.61 -0.01
CA ASP A 155 -0.61 -12.97 -1.08
C ASP A 155 0.62 -12.04 -1.01
N PRO A 156 1.48 -12.20 0.01
CA PRO A 156 2.60 -11.29 0.27
C PRO A 156 3.71 -11.34 -0.79
N ASP A 157 3.70 -12.34 -1.66
CA ASP A 157 4.71 -12.54 -2.69
C ASP A 157 4.35 -11.83 -4.01
N LYS A 158 3.07 -11.52 -4.23
CA LYS A 158 2.55 -11.08 -5.53
C LYS A 158 3.17 -9.77 -6.05
N ASP A 159 3.25 -8.76 -5.20
CA ASP A 159 3.74 -7.43 -5.57
C ASP A 159 5.01 -7.08 -4.76
N LEU A 160 5.87 -8.07 -4.55
CA LEU A 160 7.02 -7.96 -3.65
C LEU A 160 8.15 -7.12 -4.27
N ASP A 161 8.48 -6.00 -3.64
CA ASP A 161 9.67 -5.20 -3.94
C ASP A 161 10.94 -6.06 -3.78
N ALA A 162 11.87 -5.97 -4.73
CA ALA A 162 13.13 -6.70 -4.72
C ALA A 162 13.91 -6.51 -3.41
N ARG A 163 13.85 -5.32 -2.80
CA ARG A 163 14.52 -4.97 -1.53
C ARG A 163 13.88 -5.61 -0.29
N ARG A 164 12.72 -6.23 -0.42
CA ARG A 164 11.98 -6.90 0.67
C ARG A 164 11.96 -8.42 0.51
N ARG A 165 12.66 -8.93 -0.50
CA ARG A 165 12.77 -10.37 -0.74
C ARG A 165 13.54 -11.05 0.37
N THR A 166 13.18 -12.28 0.62
CA THR A 166 13.96 -13.16 1.49
C THR A 166 15.33 -13.41 0.88
N VAL A 167 16.36 -13.22 1.68
CA VAL A 167 17.73 -13.56 1.33
C VAL A 167 18.22 -14.66 2.25
N VAL A 168 18.81 -15.70 1.66
CA VAL A 168 19.46 -16.81 2.36
C VAL A 168 20.95 -16.69 2.14
N VAL A 169 21.71 -16.61 3.22
CA VAL A 169 23.17 -16.54 3.22
C VAL A 169 23.71 -17.84 3.83
N THR A 170 24.62 -18.52 3.14
CA THR A 170 25.36 -19.65 3.69
C THR A 170 26.81 -19.24 3.96
N ALA A 171 27.20 -19.23 5.22
CA ALA A 171 28.55 -18.87 5.65
C ALA A 171 29.57 -19.97 5.26
N GLY A 172 30.86 -19.63 5.35
CA GLY A 172 31.97 -20.55 5.03
C GLY A 172 31.98 -21.84 5.84
N ASP A 173 31.49 -21.81 7.09
CA ASP A 173 31.32 -22.97 7.95
C ASP A 173 30.08 -23.83 7.62
N GLY A 174 29.22 -23.36 6.69
CA GLY A 174 27.97 -24.01 6.31
C GLY A 174 26.75 -23.56 7.09
N THR A 175 26.90 -22.63 8.07
CA THR A 175 25.75 -22.07 8.80
C THR A 175 24.89 -21.22 7.86
N THR A 176 23.58 -21.41 7.92
CA THR A 176 22.62 -20.72 7.08
C THR A 176 21.86 -19.65 7.85
N TYR A 177 21.78 -18.44 7.29
CA TYR A 177 21.04 -17.32 7.82
C TYR A 177 19.96 -16.88 6.84
N THR A 178 18.75 -16.67 7.32
CA THR A 178 17.61 -16.20 6.51
C THR A 178 17.13 -14.86 7.04
N GLY A 179 16.93 -13.91 6.14
CA GLY A 179 16.53 -12.54 6.53
C GLY A 179 16.20 -11.66 5.34
N ILE A 180 16.27 -10.36 5.57
CA ILE A 180 16.15 -9.31 4.55
C ILE A 180 17.50 -8.59 4.45
N ALA A 181 18.04 -8.44 3.23
CA ALA A 181 19.22 -7.61 3.02
C ALA A 181 18.87 -6.14 3.24
N ARG A 182 19.47 -5.51 4.25
CA ARG A 182 19.30 -4.10 4.56
C ARG A 182 20.31 -3.22 3.85
N ASN A 183 21.46 -3.79 3.60
CA ASN A 183 22.48 -3.20 2.75
C ASN A 183 23.21 -4.33 2.00
N GLU A 184 23.53 -4.10 0.76
CA GLU A 184 24.29 -5.04 -0.07
C GLU A 184 25.06 -4.28 -1.14
N ASP A 185 26.35 -4.57 -1.24
CA ASP A 185 27.24 -4.06 -2.27
C ASP A 185 28.03 -5.20 -2.93
N ASN A 186 29.07 -4.88 -3.70
CA ASN A 186 29.89 -5.89 -4.37
C ASN A 186 30.73 -6.75 -3.41
N PHE A 187 30.95 -6.30 -2.18
CA PHE A 187 31.89 -6.89 -1.23
C PHE A 187 31.22 -7.48 0.00
N SER A 188 30.06 -6.92 0.38
CA SER A 188 29.39 -7.25 1.65
C SER A 188 27.89 -7.35 1.52
N VAL A 189 27.28 -8.04 2.48
CA VAL A 189 25.83 -8.02 2.71
C VAL A 189 25.55 -7.88 4.20
N GLN A 190 24.63 -6.97 4.55
CA GLN A 190 24.08 -6.84 5.89
C GLN A 190 22.67 -7.42 5.89
N LEU A 191 22.49 -8.52 6.59
CA LEU A 191 21.25 -9.25 6.71
C LEU A 191 20.57 -8.92 8.05
N GLN A 192 19.30 -8.57 8.04
CA GLN A 192 18.48 -8.58 9.23
C GLN A 192 17.71 -9.88 9.28
N THR A 193 18.02 -10.71 10.28
CA THR A 193 17.43 -12.04 10.47
C THR A 193 16.09 -11.97 11.22
N ALA A 194 15.32 -13.06 11.19
CA ALA A 194 13.96 -13.10 11.75
C ALA A 194 13.92 -12.85 13.27
N ASP A 195 15.03 -13.05 13.98
CA ASP A 195 15.24 -12.70 15.39
C ASP A 195 15.51 -11.20 15.61
N GLY A 196 15.51 -10.39 14.55
CA GLY A 196 15.79 -8.96 14.57
C GLY A 196 17.27 -8.60 14.57
N ALA A 197 18.19 -9.58 14.67
CA ALA A 197 19.61 -9.32 14.69
C ALA A 197 20.14 -8.85 13.33
N PHE A 198 21.08 -7.91 13.34
CA PHE A 198 21.85 -7.52 12.17
C PHE A 198 23.14 -8.33 12.09
N ARG A 199 23.37 -8.97 10.95
CA ARG A 199 24.57 -9.78 10.66
C ARG A 199 25.22 -9.27 9.40
N SER A 200 26.48 -8.94 9.46
CA SER A 200 27.29 -8.48 8.31
C SER A 200 28.22 -9.60 7.86
N PHE A 201 28.25 -9.82 6.55
CA PHE A 201 29.07 -10.86 5.92
C PHE A 201 29.92 -10.26 4.82
N THR A 202 31.17 -10.70 4.74
CA THR A 202 32.04 -10.46 3.57
C THR A 202 31.71 -11.50 2.51
N LYS A 203 31.36 -11.08 1.30
CA LYS A 203 30.89 -11.99 0.23
C LYS A 203 31.91 -13.06 -0.15
N SER A 204 33.21 -12.74 -0.10
CA SER A 204 34.29 -13.71 -0.38
C SER A 204 34.41 -14.84 0.65
N GLU A 205 33.81 -14.69 1.84
CA GLU A 205 33.80 -15.69 2.90
C GLU A 205 32.53 -16.55 2.91
N LEU A 206 31.59 -16.28 1.99
CA LEU A 206 30.33 -16.98 1.89
C LEU A 206 30.42 -18.13 0.88
N ARG A 207 29.67 -19.21 1.17
CA ARG A 207 29.45 -20.28 0.20
C ARG A 207 28.39 -19.86 -0.83
N SER A 208 27.32 -19.20 -0.38
CA SER A 208 26.26 -18.72 -1.28
C SER A 208 25.47 -17.56 -0.69
N ILE A 209 24.87 -16.77 -1.59
CA ILE A 209 23.83 -15.78 -1.32
C ILE A 209 22.70 -16.05 -2.31
N GLU A 210 21.49 -16.27 -1.79
CA GLU A 210 20.32 -16.57 -2.61
C GLU A 210 19.22 -15.54 -2.34
N HIS A 211 18.84 -14.77 -3.37
CA HIS A 211 17.69 -13.85 -3.34
C HIS A 211 16.45 -14.61 -3.81
N GLN A 212 15.59 -14.94 -2.87
CA GLN A 212 14.38 -15.70 -3.15
C GLN A 212 13.26 -14.77 -3.63
N ALA A 213 12.42 -15.25 -4.57
CA ALA A 213 11.27 -14.49 -5.06
C ALA A 213 10.07 -14.57 -4.09
N ARG A 214 10.35 -14.54 -2.78
CA ARG A 214 9.31 -14.61 -1.73
C ARG A 214 9.58 -13.66 -0.57
N SER A 215 8.53 -13.30 0.14
CA SER A 215 8.56 -12.51 1.36
C SER A 215 8.95 -13.38 2.57
N LEU A 216 9.47 -12.72 3.63
CA LEU A 216 9.52 -13.33 4.97
C LEU A 216 8.16 -13.34 5.66
N MET A 217 7.20 -12.55 5.18
CA MET A 217 5.84 -12.60 5.67
C MET A 217 5.23 -13.97 5.33
N PRO A 218 4.64 -14.70 6.29
CA PRO A 218 4.06 -16.00 6.04
C PRO A 218 3.01 -15.98 4.91
N PRO A 219 3.06 -16.89 3.93
CA PRO A 219 2.14 -16.89 2.79
C PRO A 219 0.76 -17.49 3.11
N ASP A 220 0.55 -18.00 4.30
CA ASP A 220 -0.60 -18.79 4.70
C ASP A 220 -1.71 -18.01 5.43
N TYR A 221 -1.62 -16.69 5.49
CA TYR A 221 -2.65 -15.86 6.12
C TYR A 221 -4.01 -15.98 5.44
N GLY A 222 -4.07 -16.24 4.14
CA GLY A 222 -5.32 -16.50 3.43
C GLY A 222 -6.06 -17.75 3.91
N THR A 223 -5.40 -18.68 4.59
CA THR A 223 -5.98 -19.89 5.19
C THR A 223 -6.08 -19.81 6.70
N LYS A 224 -5.15 -19.13 7.37
CA LYS A 224 -5.14 -18.98 8.83
C LYS A 224 -6.18 -17.97 9.34
N LEU A 225 -6.46 -16.94 8.55
CA LEU A 225 -7.41 -15.89 8.87
C LEU A 225 -8.63 -16.02 7.96
N SER A 226 -9.81 -15.94 8.54
CA SER A 226 -11.04 -15.82 7.75
C SER A 226 -11.07 -14.47 7.02
N PRO A 227 -11.85 -14.34 5.93
CA PRO A 227 -12.01 -13.05 5.24
C PRO A 227 -12.44 -11.90 6.17
N VAL A 228 -13.30 -12.19 7.16
CA VAL A 228 -13.74 -11.21 8.16
C VAL A 228 -12.60 -10.78 9.06
N GLU A 229 -11.73 -11.69 9.50
CA GLU A 229 -10.57 -11.36 10.32
C GLU A 229 -9.53 -10.54 9.54
N VAL A 230 -9.35 -10.82 8.25
CA VAL A 230 -8.52 -10.00 7.36
C VAL A 230 -9.11 -8.59 7.24
N ASP A 231 -10.42 -8.46 7.07
CA ASP A 231 -11.12 -7.18 6.98
C ASP A 231 -11.02 -6.39 8.30
N ASP A 232 -11.03 -7.05 9.44
CA ASP A 232 -10.81 -6.42 10.74
C ASP A 232 -9.39 -5.85 10.85
N ILE A 233 -8.35 -6.59 10.44
CA ILE A 233 -6.97 -6.11 10.40
C ILE A 233 -6.82 -4.93 9.43
N VAL A 234 -7.39 -5.03 8.22
CA VAL A 234 -7.42 -3.93 7.23
C VAL A 234 -8.04 -2.69 7.86
N SER A 235 -9.17 -2.84 8.54
CA SER A 235 -9.88 -1.74 9.20
C SER A 235 -9.05 -1.10 10.31
N TYR A 236 -8.33 -1.89 11.08
CA TYR A 236 -7.39 -1.40 12.10
C TYR A 236 -6.30 -0.54 11.46
N LEU A 237 -5.61 -1.05 10.44
CA LEU A 237 -4.55 -0.31 9.74
C LEU A 237 -5.06 0.96 9.08
N MET A 238 -6.25 0.92 8.46
CA MET A 238 -6.91 2.09 7.88
C MET A 238 -7.23 3.15 8.94
N LYS A 239 -7.71 2.74 10.13
CA LYS A 239 -8.01 3.64 11.25
C LYS A 239 -6.73 4.32 11.75
N ILE A 240 -5.65 3.57 11.94
CA ILE A 240 -4.35 4.10 12.38
C ILE A 240 -3.79 5.09 11.35
N GLY A 241 -3.75 4.72 10.07
CA GLY A 241 -3.25 5.60 9.01
C GLY A 241 -3.98 6.95 8.97
N ARG A 242 -5.31 6.95 9.18
CA ARG A 242 -6.10 8.20 9.26
C ARG A 242 -5.72 9.06 10.47
N ALA A 243 -5.36 8.45 11.60
CA ALA A 243 -4.92 9.18 12.81
C ALA A 243 -3.51 9.76 12.67
N HIS A 244 -2.68 9.18 11.78
CA HIS A 244 -1.28 9.57 11.56
C HIS A 244 -1.05 9.98 10.10
N PRO A 245 -1.55 11.14 9.66
CA PRO A 245 -1.32 11.60 8.30
C PRO A 245 0.19 11.73 8.03
N ALA A 246 0.62 11.29 6.84
CA ALA A 246 2.03 11.28 6.45
C ALA A 246 2.70 12.63 6.73
N GLN A 247 3.79 12.62 7.47
CA GLN A 247 4.56 13.83 7.77
C GLN A 247 5.20 14.36 6.48
N LYS A 248 5.11 15.68 6.30
CA LYS A 248 5.83 16.38 5.24
C LYS A 248 7.33 16.10 5.39
N PRO A 249 8.08 15.71 4.33
CA PRO A 249 9.52 15.73 4.42
C PRO A 249 9.95 17.16 4.84
N ALA A 250 10.80 17.23 5.86
CA ALA A 250 11.35 18.52 6.30
C ALA A 250 11.97 19.22 5.08
N LYS A 251 11.62 20.50 4.86
CA LYS A 251 12.33 21.33 3.90
C LYS A 251 13.80 21.28 4.32
N LYS A 252 14.67 20.82 3.43
CA LYS A 252 16.09 21.12 3.55
C LYS A 252 16.18 22.63 3.35
N ASP A 253 16.46 23.34 4.42
CA ASP A 253 16.89 24.73 4.32
C ASP A 253 18.23 24.69 3.58
N GLU A 254 18.26 25.31 2.39
CA GLU A 254 19.46 25.63 1.64
C GLU A 254 20.21 26.79 2.33
#